data_8391d645ef9da1bd29257a459d8d2c7a
#
_entry.id   8391d645ef9da1bd29257a459d8d2c7a
#
_cell.length_a   1.000
_cell.length_b   1.000
_cell.length_c   1.000
_cell.angle_alpha   90.00
_cell.angle_beta   90.00
_cell.angle_gamma   90.00
#
_symmetry.space_group_name_H-M   'P 1'
#
loop_
_entity.id
_entity.type
_entity.pdbx_description
1 polymer ?
#
loop_
_entity_poly.entity_id
_entity_poly.type
_entity_poly.pdbx_seq_one_letter_code
_entity_poly.pdbx_strand_id
1 'polypeptide(L)'
;MKNLRFLLSPALFVAMAGATAAQSDNLGDAAERLLSGVRETHYQHRTHVDKSRGVYDMDCSGFVDYLLEQNAPAQLAPLRIEPGHTRPRAAMYFDLFTRLNKSPLPGWEVVPKLGEIRRGDIIAWQLAASTDQPGDTGHVVIVAAAPVEQTTHLYRVQVYDSSVIHHDEDSRAEGTNGVGTGVITFRVDASGQPIGFQFNSHAHYHGEPIAIGRLVKS
;
A
#
# COMPACT_ATOMS: atom_id res chain seq x y z
N MET A 1 -54.40 -0.46 -47.26
CA MET A 1 -53.59 0.31 -46.33
C MET A 1 -53.26 -0.61 -45.15
N LYS A 2 -52.04 -1.17 -45.10
CA LYS A 2 -51.59 -2.08 -44.03
C LYS A 2 -50.49 -1.39 -43.21
N ASN A 3 -50.79 -1.08 -41.94
CA ASN A 3 -49.83 -0.48 -41.02
C ASN A 3 -48.85 -1.53 -40.46
N LEU A 4 -47.59 -1.38 -40.79
CA LEU A 4 -46.52 -2.16 -40.26
C LEU A 4 -45.96 -1.50 -39.00
N ARG A 5 -46.18 -2.12 -37.82
CA ARG A 5 -45.61 -1.66 -36.53
C ARG A 5 -44.25 -2.32 -36.33
N PHE A 6 -43.21 -1.51 -36.32
CA PHE A 6 -41.89 -1.92 -35.87
C PHE A 6 -41.85 -1.96 -34.35
N LEU A 7 -41.56 -3.14 -33.77
CA LEU A 7 -41.27 -3.33 -32.38
C LEU A 7 -39.76 -3.15 -32.19
N LEU A 8 -39.38 -2.07 -31.52
CA LEU A 8 -38.00 -1.84 -31.01
C LEU A 8 -37.85 -2.61 -29.71
N SER A 9 -36.95 -3.65 -29.70
CA SER A 9 -36.49 -4.29 -28.49
C SER A 9 -35.41 -3.46 -27.82
N PRO A 10 -35.49 -3.16 -26.51
CA PRO A 10 -34.40 -2.51 -25.82
C PRO A 10 -33.30 -3.56 -25.52
N ALA A 11 -32.09 -3.32 -26.00
CA ALA A 11 -30.91 -4.07 -25.61
C ALA A 11 -30.54 -3.69 -24.16
N LEU A 12 -30.62 -4.68 -23.27
CA LEU A 12 -30.21 -4.55 -21.88
C LEU A 12 -28.65 -4.63 -21.81
N PHE A 13 -28.01 -3.49 -21.68
CA PHE A 13 -26.57 -3.42 -21.36
C PHE A 13 -26.38 -3.72 -19.88
N VAL A 14 -25.98 -4.93 -19.54
CA VAL A 14 -25.50 -5.27 -18.19
C VAL A 14 -24.06 -4.82 -18.09
N ALA A 15 -23.82 -3.70 -17.41
CA ALA A 15 -22.49 -3.25 -17.04
C ALA A 15 -21.95 -4.18 -15.93
N MET A 16 -21.04 -5.07 -16.28
CA MET A 16 -20.22 -5.80 -15.28
C MET A 16 -19.15 -4.86 -14.75
N ALA A 17 -19.48 -4.07 -13.72
CA ALA A 17 -18.52 -3.26 -12.99
C ALA A 17 -18.11 -3.98 -11.69
N GLY A 18 -16.89 -4.47 -11.68
CA GLY A 18 -15.93 -4.32 -10.61
C GLY A 18 -16.20 -4.88 -9.21
N ALA A 19 -16.18 -6.23 -9.03
CA ALA A 19 -16.10 -6.84 -7.69
C ALA A 19 -14.68 -6.79 -7.05
N THR A 20 -13.63 -6.51 -7.83
CA THR A 20 -12.23 -6.50 -7.36
C THR A 20 -11.77 -5.20 -6.69
N ALA A 21 -12.40 -4.06 -6.99
CA ALA A 21 -12.03 -2.77 -6.40
C ALA A 21 -12.43 -2.63 -4.92
N ALA A 22 -13.44 -3.37 -4.47
CA ALA A 22 -14.02 -3.18 -3.13
C ALA A 22 -13.13 -3.65 -1.97
N GLN A 23 -12.20 -4.61 -2.19
CA GLN A 23 -11.35 -5.13 -1.10
C GLN A 23 -10.14 -4.23 -0.83
N SER A 24 -9.48 -3.73 -1.89
CA SER A 24 -8.37 -2.77 -1.73
C SER A 24 -8.88 -1.42 -1.22
N ASP A 25 -10.07 -1.00 -1.62
CA ASP A 25 -10.73 0.19 -1.06
C ASP A 25 -10.97 0.03 0.45
N ASN A 26 -11.36 -1.17 0.91
CA ASN A 26 -11.54 -1.43 2.34
C ASN A 26 -10.27 -1.24 3.16
N LEU A 27 -9.08 -1.60 2.64
CA LEU A 27 -7.82 -1.40 3.37
C LEU A 27 -7.43 0.08 3.42
N GLY A 28 -7.61 0.83 2.33
CA GLY A 28 -7.43 2.28 2.31
C GLY A 28 -8.40 3.01 3.24
N ASP A 29 -9.68 2.58 3.26
CA ASP A 29 -10.67 3.13 4.18
C ASP A 29 -10.37 2.78 5.64
N ALA A 30 -9.83 1.59 5.89
CA ALA A 30 -9.38 1.19 7.23
C ALA A 30 -8.20 2.06 7.70
N ALA A 31 -7.24 2.36 6.82
CA ALA A 31 -6.12 3.25 7.11
C ALA A 31 -6.61 4.68 7.42
N GLU A 32 -7.50 5.22 6.61
CA GLU A 32 -8.07 6.55 6.82
C GLU A 32 -8.85 6.65 8.14
N ARG A 33 -9.67 5.63 8.45
CA ARG A 33 -10.38 5.57 9.74
C ARG A 33 -9.41 5.50 10.92
N LEU A 34 -8.32 4.74 10.82
CA LEU A 34 -7.29 4.69 11.85
C LEU A 34 -6.69 6.08 12.04
N LEU A 35 -6.24 6.73 10.95
CA LEU A 35 -5.64 8.07 11.01
C LEU A 35 -6.58 9.10 11.65
N SER A 36 -7.87 9.06 11.36
CA SER A 36 -8.84 9.98 11.96
C SER A 36 -8.96 9.85 13.48
N GLY A 37 -8.56 8.71 14.03
CA GLY A 37 -8.54 8.43 15.47
C GLY A 37 -7.20 8.69 16.15
N VAL A 38 -6.13 8.97 15.40
CA VAL A 38 -4.78 9.21 15.95
C VAL A 38 -4.74 10.55 16.69
N ARG A 39 -4.30 10.50 17.95
CA ARG A 39 -4.00 11.69 18.76
C ARG A 39 -2.53 11.74 19.15
N GLU A 40 -1.91 10.56 19.27
CA GLU A 40 -0.51 10.40 19.61
C GLU A 40 0.04 9.21 18.82
N THR A 41 1.24 9.35 18.26
CA THR A 41 1.88 8.27 17.49
C THR A 41 3.39 8.44 17.52
N HIS A 42 4.10 7.32 17.60
CA HIS A 42 5.55 7.25 17.50
C HIS A 42 5.96 6.08 16.61
N TYR A 43 7.03 6.28 15.85
CA TYR A 43 7.65 5.18 15.11
C TYR A 43 8.43 4.30 16.08
N GLN A 44 8.04 3.04 16.19
CA GLN A 44 8.75 2.05 17.00
C GLN A 44 8.50 0.62 16.50
N HIS A 45 9.47 -0.27 16.70
CA HIS A 45 9.37 -1.65 16.18
C HIS A 45 8.37 -2.53 16.95
N ARG A 46 8.03 -2.18 18.17
CA ARG A 46 6.99 -2.88 18.94
C ARG A 46 5.67 -2.15 18.80
N THR A 47 4.70 -2.81 18.17
CA THR A 47 3.34 -2.25 18.06
C THR A 47 2.70 -2.08 19.43
N HIS A 48 2.21 -0.87 19.71
CA HIS A 48 1.40 -0.53 20.88
C HIS A 48 0.20 0.30 20.44
N VAL A 49 -1.01 -0.14 20.77
CA VAL A 49 -2.25 0.55 20.40
C VAL A 49 -3.14 0.69 21.63
N ASP A 50 -3.49 1.94 21.95
CA ASP A 50 -4.56 2.28 22.88
C ASP A 50 -5.63 3.10 22.16
N LYS A 51 -6.65 2.40 21.65
CA LYS A 51 -7.75 3.02 20.88
C LYS A 51 -8.54 4.04 21.72
N SER A 52 -8.64 3.83 23.03
CA SER A 52 -9.41 4.72 23.92
C SER A 52 -8.74 6.08 24.06
N ARG A 53 -7.42 6.11 24.00
CA ARG A 53 -6.60 7.32 24.07
C ARG A 53 -6.20 7.85 22.70
N GLY A 54 -6.39 7.07 21.64
CA GLY A 54 -5.95 7.40 20.28
C GLY A 54 -4.43 7.28 20.10
N VAL A 55 -3.77 6.39 20.85
CA VAL A 55 -2.33 6.13 20.77
C VAL A 55 -2.07 4.99 19.80
N TYR A 56 -1.19 5.23 18.81
CA TYR A 56 -0.83 4.26 17.78
C TYR A 56 0.68 4.32 17.51
N ASP A 57 1.44 3.52 18.27
CA ASP A 57 2.89 3.44 18.15
C ASP A 57 3.26 2.15 17.41
N MET A 58 3.90 2.29 16.26
CA MET A 58 4.29 1.16 15.39
C MET A 58 5.28 1.60 14.32
N ASP A 59 5.99 0.66 13.71
CA ASP A 59 6.75 0.91 12.49
C ASP A 59 5.91 0.67 11.23
N CYS A 60 6.51 0.82 10.04
CA CYS A 60 5.83 0.70 8.75
C CYS A 60 5.11 -0.64 8.58
N SER A 61 5.77 -1.76 8.87
CA SER A 61 5.17 -3.09 8.76
C SER A 61 4.16 -3.34 9.87
N GLY A 62 4.37 -2.83 11.09
CA GLY A 62 3.39 -2.88 12.17
C GLY A 62 2.08 -2.20 11.83
N PHE A 63 2.12 -1.10 11.08
CA PHE A 63 0.93 -0.41 10.59
C PHE A 63 0.13 -1.27 9.60
N VAL A 64 0.80 -1.86 8.62
CA VAL A 64 0.14 -2.73 7.63
C VAL A 64 -0.36 -4.02 8.27
N ASP A 65 0.45 -4.67 9.12
CA ASP A 65 0.07 -5.87 9.86
C ASP A 65 -1.20 -5.64 10.69
N TYR A 66 -1.22 -4.53 11.45
CA TYR A 66 -2.36 -4.18 12.29
C TYR A 66 -3.65 -4.00 11.48
N LEU A 67 -3.57 -3.34 10.32
CA LEU A 67 -4.73 -3.15 9.45
C LEU A 67 -5.17 -4.47 8.79
N LEU A 68 -4.24 -5.31 8.35
CA LEU A 68 -4.56 -6.63 7.80
C LEU A 68 -5.16 -7.55 8.86
N GLU A 69 -4.64 -7.56 10.09
CA GLU A 69 -5.19 -8.36 11.18
C GLU A 69 -6.66 -8.04 11.46
N GLN A 70 -7.03 -6.77 11.39
CA GLN A 70 -8.40 -6.31 11.64
C GLN A 70 -9.35 -6.51 10.43
N ASN A 71 -8.84 -6.48 9.18
CA ASN A 71 -9.69 -6.39 7.99
C ASN A 71 -9.53 -7.59 7.04
N ALA A 72 -8.38 -8.27 7.04
CA ALA A 72 -8.04 -9.34 6.12
C ALA A 72 -7.07 -10.36 6.75
N PRO A 73 -7.38 -10.97 7.91
CA PRO A 73 -6.44 -11.83 8.65
C PRO A 73 -6.02 -13.08 7.86
N ALA A 74 -6.86 -13.58 6.96
CA ALA A 74 -6.52 -14.71 6.10
C ALA A 74 -5.41 -14.35 5.10
N GLN A 75 -5.30 -13.08 4.69
CA GLN A 75 -4.26 -12.61 3.79
C GLN A 75 -2.96 -12.25 4.53
N LEU A 76 -3.02 -11.97 5.83
CA LEU A 76 -1.84 -11.79 6.68
C LEU A 76 -1.16 -13.14 6.98
N ALA A 77 -1.93 -14.19 7.22
CA ALA A 77 -1.45 -15.50 7.67
C ALA A 77 -0.35 -16.14 6.78
N PRO A 78 -0.33 -16.00 5.43
CA PRO A 78 0.71 -16.54 4.58
C PRO A 78 2.05 -15.78 4.62
N LEU A 79 2.11 -14.59 5.21
CA LEU A 79 3.37 -13.86 5.33
C LEU A 79 4.30 -14.55 6.33
N ARG A 80 5.54 -14.77 5.91
CA ARG A 80 6.53 -15.41 6.76
C ARG A 80 6.92 -14.50 7.92
N ILE A 81 7.04 -15.07 9.11
CA ILE A 81 7.64 -14.42 10.27
C ILE A 81 9.06 -14.95 10.41
N GLU A 82 10.04 -14.06 10.44
CA GLU A 82 11.44 -14.45 10.57
C GLU A 82 11.78 -14.86 12.01
N PRO A 83 12.80 -15.72 12.21
CA PRO A 83 13.24 -16.08 13.55
C PRO A 83 13.58 -14.86 14.41
N GLY A 84 13.09 -14.84 15.64
CA GLY A 84 13.29 -13.73 16.57
C GLY A 84 12.31 -12.56 16.41
N HIS A 85 11.37 -12.63 15.44
CA HIS A 85 10.31 -11.65 15.25
C HIS A 85 8.95 -12.23 15.61
N THR A 86 8.00 -11.35 15.94
CA THR A 86 6.61 -11.74 16.30
C THR A 86 5.60 -11.46 15.19
N ARG A 87 6.04 -10.79 14.11
CA ARG A 87 5.21 -10.39 12.96
C ARG A 87 6.05 -10.25 11.70
N PRO A 88 5.44 -10.21 10.50
CA PRO A 88 6.13 -9.92 9.25
C PRO A 88 6.82 -8.54 9.27
N ARG A 89 7.91 -8.40 8.52
CA ARG A 89 8.58 -7.12 8.27
C ARG A 89 8.42 -6.70 6.81
N ALA A 90 8.84 -5.48 6.46
CA ALA A 90 8.69 -4.94 5.10
C ALA A 90 9.22 -5.87 4.00
N ALA A 91 10.40 -6.50 4.20
CA ALA A 91 10.95 -7.48 3.27
C ALA A 91 10.03 -8.68 3.01
N MET A 92 9.20 -9.09 3.97
CA MET A 92 8.29 -10.22 3.80
C MET A 92 7.13 -9.89 2.86
N TYR A 93 6.67 -8.65 2.86
CA TYR A 93 5.71 -8.12 1.89
C TYR A 93 6.30 -8.09 0.49
N PHE A 94 7.51 -7.54 0.36
CA PHE A 94 8.25 -7.54 -0.91
C PHE A 94 8.43 -8.97 -1.46
N ASP A 95 8.90 -9.90 -0.65
CA ASP A 95 9.08 -11.31 -1.00
C ASP A 95 7.75 -11.97 -1.43
N LEU A 96 6.66 -11.69 -0.71
CA LEU A 96 5.35 -12.19 -1.08
C LEU A 96 4.96 -11.70 -2.47
N PHE A 97 4.96 -10.38 -2.69
CA PHE A 97 4.47 -9.79 -3.95
C PHE A 97 5.32 -10.19 -5.15
N THR A 98 6.64 -10.30 -4.97
CA THR A 98 7.56 -10.73 -6.05
C THR A 98 7.28 -12.16 -6.51
N ARG A 99 6.84 -13.05 -5.62
CA ARG A 99 6.59 -14.47 -5.96
C ARG A 99 5.16 -14.78 -6.38
N LEU A 100 4.18 -13.90 -6.20
CA LEU A 100 2.77 -14.15 -6.51
C LEU A 100 2.55 -14.62 -7.96
N ASN A 101 3.31 -14.12 -8.93
CA ASN A 101 3.25 -14.57 -10.33
C ASN A 101 3.67 -16.04 -10.53
N LYS A 102 4.53 -16.57 -9.66
CA LYS A 102 5.03 -17.95 -9.72
C LYS A 102 4.30 -18.88 -8.77
N SER A 103 3.77 -18.32 -7.68
CA SER A 103 3.08 -19.04 -6.61
C SER A 103 1.87 -18.21 -6.18
N PRO A 104 0.78 -18.23 -6.95
CA PRO A 104 -0.44 -17.50 -6.62
C PRO A 104 -0.98 -17.87 -5.24
N LEU A 105 -1.47 -16.90 -4.50
CA LEU A 105 -2.11 -17.08 -3.20
C LEU A 105 -3.53 -16.50 -3.24
N PRO A 106 -4.53 -17.23 -2.72
CA PRO A 106 -5.89 -16.73 -2.61
C PRO A 106 -5.94 -15.39 -1.86
N GLY A 107 -6.71 -14.45 -2.39
CA GLY A 107 -6.87 -13.13 -1.78
C GLY A 107 -5.75 -12.13 -2.10
N TRP A 108 -4.75 -12.51 -2.91
CA TRP A 108 -3.67 -11.64 -3.35
C TRP A 108 -3.51 -11.61 -4.86
N GLU A 109 -3.22 -10.44 -5.39
CA GLU A 109 -2.86 -10.18 -6.79
C GLU A 109 -1.63 -9.27 -6.85
N VAL A 110 -0.72 -9.51 -7.82
CA VAL A 110 0.38 -8.59 -8.08
C VAL A 110 -0.08 -7.44 -8.98
N VAL A 111 0.39 -6.23 -8.70
CA VAL A 111 0.19 -5.06 -9.57
C VAL A 111 1.53 -4.72 -10.23
N PRO A 112 1.74 -5.06 -11.53
CA PRO A 112 3.06 -4.95 -12.15
C PRO A 112 3.45 -3.51 -12.49
N LYS A 113 2.47 -2.62 -12.70
CA LYS A 113 2.73 -1.24 -13.14
C LYS A 113 2.23 -0.23 -12.12
N LEU A 114 3.06 0.76 -11.84
CA LEU A 114 2.74 1.81 -10.89
C LEU A 114 1.50 2.63 -11.30
N GLY A 115 1.32 2.88 -12.61
CA GLY A 115 0.14 3.59 -13.12
C GLY A 115 -1.20 2.85 -12.92
N GLU A 116 -1.16 1.56 -12.55
CA GLU A 116 -2.35 0.72 -12.35
C GLU A 116 -2.73 0.57 -10.85
N ILE A 117 -1.95 1.17 -9.95
CA ILE A 117 -2.24 1.10 -8.51
C ILE A 117 -3.54 1.83 -8.17
N ARG A 118 -4.16 1.36 -7.09
CA ARG A 118 -5.43 1.90 -6.56
C ARG A 118 -5.34 2.09 -5.07
N ARG A 119 -6.21 2.92 -4.54
CA ARG A 119 -6.41 3.06 -3.10
C ARG A 119 -6.54 1.68 -2.42
N GLY A 120 -5.74 1.44 -1.38
CA GLY A 120 -5.68 0.19 -0.63
C GLY A 120 -4.67 -0.83 -1.13
N ASP A 121 -4.01 -0.62 -2.29
CA ASP A 121 -2.86 -1.43 -2.69
C ASP A 121 -1.70 -1.22 -1.72
N ILE A 122 -0.84 -2.24 -1.60
CA ILE A 122 0.33 -2.21 -0.73
C ILE A 122 1.58 -2.15 -1.60
N ILE A 123 2.42 -1.14 -1.39
CA ILE A 123 3.73 -1.03 -2.02
C ILE A 123 4.79 -1.41 -0.99
N ALA A 124 5.69 -2.32 -1.33
CA ALA A 124 6.81 -2.71 -0.49
C ALA A 124 8.12 -2.67 -1.27
N TRP A 125 9.18 -2.26 -0.60
CA TRP A 125 10.54 -2.37 -1.11
C TRP A 125 11.48 -2.95 -0.08
N GLN A 126 12.52 -3.58 -0.58
CA GLN A 126 13.55 -4.19 0.22
C GLN A 126 14.83 -3.38 0.08
N LEU A 127 15.44 -3.05 1.21
CA LEU A 127 16.78 -2.49 1.24
C LEU A 127 17.82 -3.60 1.15
N ALA A 128 18.92 -3.33 0.45
CA ALA A 128 20.09 -4.19 0.53
C ALA A 128 20.58 -4.22 1.99
N ALA A 129 21.01 -5.40 2.47
CA ALA A 129 21.53 -5.52 3.82
C ALA A 129 22.68 -4.53 4.03
N SER A 130 22.53 -3.60 4.96
CA SER A 130 23.50 -2.58 5.30
C SER A 130 24.07 -2.83 6.68
N THR A 131 25.38 -2.64 6.82
CA THR A 131 26.07 -2.65 8.12
C THR A 131 25.74 -1.43 8.96
N ASP A 132 25.32 -0.33 8.31
CA ASP A 132 25.07 0.95 8.96
C ASP A 132 23.68 1.05 9.59
N GLN A 133 22.73 0.19 9.15
CA GLN A 133 21.41 0.08 9.72
C GLN A 133 21.02 -1.40 9.88
N PRO A 134 21.62 -2.11 10.84
CA PRO A 134 21.29 -3.50 11.08
C PRO A 134 19.84 -3.63 11.53
N GLY A 135 19.08 -4.45 10.79
CA GLY A 135 17.66 -4.70 11.07
C GLY A 135 16.67 -3.89 10.23
N ASP A 136 17.09 -2.87 9.49
CA ASP A 136 16.26 -2.25 8.46
C ASP A 136 16.19 -3.18 7.24
N THR A 137 14.97 -3.60 6.90
CA THR A 137 14.73 -4.53 5.79
C THR A 137 14.04 -3.86 4.60
N GLY A 138 13.72 -2.56 4.72
CA GLY A 138 12.96 -1.81 3.72
C GLY A 138 11.77 -1.09 4.32
N HIS A 139 10.80 -0.77 3.48
CA HIS A 139 9.59 -0.06 3.89
C HIS A 139 8.36 -0.62 3.22
N VAL A 140 7.19 -0.41 3.81
CA VAL A 140 5.91 -0.81 3.27
C VAL A 140 4.86 0.26 3.55
N VAL A 141 4.04 0.56 2.53
CA VAL A 141 3.03 1.61 2.58
C VAL A 141 1.71 1.15 1.97
N ILE A 142 0.60 1.79 2.33
CA ILE A 142 -0.72 1.58 1.72
C ILE A 142 -1.04 2.78 0.82
N VAL A 143 -1.45 2.54 -0.41
CA VAL A 143 -1.84 3.58 -1.36
C VAL A 143 -3.11 4.28 -0.88
N ALA A 144 -3.06 5.61 -0.77
CA ALA A 144 -4.17 6.44 -0.31
C ALA A 144 -5.05 6.95 -1.45
N ALA A 145 -4.49 7.16 -2.63
CA ALA A 145 -5.20 7.66 -3.81
C ALA A 145 -4.57 7.12 -5.10
N ALA A 146 -5.27 7.27 -6.22
CA ALA A 146 -4.71 6.97 -7.54
C ALA A 146 -3.42 7.75 -7.78
N PRO A 147 -2.41 7.16 -8.46
CA PRO A 147 -1.13 7.82 -8.71
C PRO A 147 -1.31 9.01 -9.66
N VAL A 148 -0.51 10.04 -9.47
CA VAL A 148 -0.50 11.22 -10.35
C VAL A 148 0.79 11.21 -11.15
N GLU A 149 0.68 11.01 -12.46
CA GLU A 149 1.82 11.09 -13.38
C GLU A 149 2.31 12.53 -13.49
N GLN A 150 3.59 12.76 -13.17
CA GLN A 150 4.24 14.08 -13.31
C GLN A 150 4.96 14.20 -14.64
N THR A 151 5.61 13.13 -15.05
CA THR A 151 6.27 12.95 -16.36
C THR A 151 6.15 11.49 -16.73
N THR A 152 6.50 11.12 -17.96
CA THR A 152 6.43 9.75 -18.52
C THR A 152 7.03 8.66 -17.61
N HIS A 153 7.89 9.00 -16.65
CA HIS A 153 8.58 8.04 -15.79
C HIS A 153 8.53 8.40 -14.30
N LEU A 154 7.77 9.42 -13.92
CA LEU A 154 7.65 9.87 -12.53
C LEU A 154 6.19 9.97 -12.12
N TYR A 155 5.88 9.34 -10.98
CA TYR A 155 4.56 9.35 -10.37
C TYR A 155 4.64 9.84 -8.94
N ARG A 156 3.73 10.71 -8.55
CA ARG A 156 3.47 11.04 -7.15
C ARG A 156 2.37 10.13 -6.64
N VAL A 157 2.62 9.49 -5.51
CA VAL A 157 1.68 8.56 -4.88
C VAL A 157 1.41 9.02 -3.45
N GLN A 158 0.16 9.34 -3.16
CA GLN A 158 -0.26 9.57 -1.79
C GLN A 158 -0.37 8.23 -1.05
N VAL A 159 0.22 8.15 0.13
CA VAL A 159 0.31 6.91 0.92
C VAL A 159 -0.12 7.12 2.37
N TYR A 160 -0.51 6.03 3.02
CA TYR A 160 -0.59 5.88 4.46
C TYR A 160 0.55 5.00 4.92
N ASP A 161 1.28 5.42 5.95
CA ASP A 161 2.34 4.62 6.54
C ASP A 161 2.62 5.00 7.99
N SER A 162 3.58 4.32 8.60
CA SER A 162 4.28 4.80 9.78
C SER A 162 5.75 4.98 9.41
N SER A 163 6.28 6.18 9.62
CA SER A 163 7.62 6.57 9.16
C SER A 163 8.35 7.48 10.15
N VAL A 164 9.67 7.39 10.15
CA VAL A 164 10.56 8.40 10.77
C VAL A 164 10.91 9.53 9.80
N ILE A 165 10.71 9.29 8.48
CA ILE A 165 11.02 10.24 7.43
C ILE A 165 9.72 10.94 7.03
N HIS A 166 9.71 12.26 7.04
CA HIS A 166 8.60 13.03 6.50
C HIS A 166 8.57 12.94 4.98
N HIS A 167 7.38 12.81 4.44
CA HIS A 167 7.11 12.84 3.00
C HIS A 167 6.78 14.26 2.53
N ASP A 168 6.59 14.45 1.23
CA ASP A 168 5.93 15.67 0.75
C ASP A 168 4.46 15.68 1.21
N GLU A 169 3.90 16.86 1.49
CA GLU A 169 2.49 17.01 1.94
C GLU A 169 2.16 16.12 3.16
N ASP A 170 3.10 15.98 4.07
CA ASP A 170 2.99 15.10 5.24
C ASP A 170 1.95 15.61 6.24
N SER A 171 1.11 14.71 6.75
CA SER A 171 0.12 15.02 7.79
C SER A 171 0.71 15.10 9.20
N ARG A 172 1.91 14.57 9.40
CA ARG A 172 2.63 14.63 10.67
C ARG A 172 3.19 16.03 10.89
N ALA A 173 3.12 16.52 12.12
CA ALA A 173 3.74 17.81 12.45
C ALA A 173 5.28 17.72 12.35
N GLU A 174 5.93 18.82 12.02
CA GLU A 174 7.39 18.88 11.96
C GLU A 174 8.03 18.38 13.26
N GLY A 175 9.05 17.52 13.12
CA GLY A 175 9.75 16.92 14.25
C GLY A 175 9.04 15.75 14.91
N THR A 176 7.85 15.34 14.42
CA THR A 176 7.14 14.13 14.88
C THR A 176 7.35 12.96 13.91
N ASN A 177 7.01 11.74 14.34
CA ASN A 177 7.11 10.53 13.52
C ASN A 177 5.94 9.59 13.85
N GLY A 178 5.88 8.42 13.21
CA GLY A 178 4.82 7.45 13.42
C GLY A 178 3.80 7.41 12.28
N VAL A 179 2.54 7.13 12.60
CA VAL A 179 1.47 6.94 11.62
C VAL A 179 1.05 8.26 10.99
N GLY A 180 0.95 8.29 9.65
CA GLY A 180 0.57 9.49 8.92
C GLY A 180 0.23 9.21 7.46
N THR A 181 0.01 10.27 6.71
CA THR A 181 -0.12 10.26 5.25
C THR A 181 0.80 11.31 4.64
N GLY A 182 1.27 11.05 3.45
CA GLY A 182 2.11 11.98 2.69
C GLY A 182 2.29 11.50 1.26
N VAL A 183 3.13 12.16 0.50
CA VAL A 183 3.36 11.87 -0.92
C VAL A 183 4.79 11.40 -1.14
N ILE A 184 4.95 10.22 -1.72
CA ILE A 184 6.22 9.65 -2.16
C ILE A 184 6.28 9.73 -3.69
N THR A 185 7.44 10.12 -4.23
CA THR A 185 7.67 10.11 -5.67
C THR A 185 8.35 8.81 -6.09
N PHE A 186 7.76 8.12 -7.06
CA PHE A 186 8.28 6.88 -7.62
C PHE A 186 8.75 7.09 -9.06
N ARG A 187 9.83 6.41 -9.42
CA ARG A 187 10.29 6.30 -10.81
C ARG A 187 9.95 4.94 -11.37
N VAL A 188 9.55 4.91 -12.65
CA VAL A 188 9.27 3.68 -13.40
C VAL A 188 10.19 3.53 -14.60
N ASP A 189 10.38 2.29 -15.04
CA ASP A 189 11.03 1.97 -16.30
C ASP A 189 10.08 2.17 -17.50
N ALA A 190 10.56 1.85 -18.71
CA ALA A 190 9.79 1.97 -19.95
C ALA A 190 8.54 1.04 -19.99
N SER A 191 8.49 -0.01 -19.15
CA SER A 191 7.35 -0.91 -19.04
C SER A 191 6.31 -0.44 -18.01
N GLY A 192 6.64 0.60 -17.22
CA GLY A 192 5.82 1.13 -16.13
C GLY A 192 6.07 0.43 -14.79
N GLN A 193 7.08 -0.46 -14.68
CA GLN A 193 7.46 -1.08 -13.42
C GLN A 193 8.20 -0.07 -12.53
N PRO A 194 7.89 -0.02 -11.22
CA PRO A 194 8.62 0.84 -10.30
C PRO A 194 10.06 0.33 -10.10
N ILE A 195 11.03 1.24 -10.24
CA ILE A 195 12.47 0.98 -10.14
C ILE A 195 13.16 1.81 -9.07
N GLY A 196 12.43 2.59 -8.31
CA GLY A 196 12.96 3.35 -7.20
C GLY A 196 12.02 4.47 -6.77
N PHE A 197 12.42 5.17 -5.71
CA PHE A 197 11.58 6.15 -5.05
C PHE A 197 12.40 7.27 -4.41
N GLN A 198 11.69 8.31 -4.00
CA GLN A 198 12.21 9.45 -3.25
C GLN A 198 11.16 9.79 -2.18
N PHE A 199 11.53 9.75 -0.91
CA PHE A 199 10.60 9.96 0.21
C PHE A 199 9.95 11.35 0.21
N ASN A 200 10.70 12.36 -0.19
CA ASN A 200 10.23 13.73 -0.35
C ASN A 200 11.14 14.48 -1.35
N SER A 201 10.75 15.67 -1.78
CA SER A 201 11.46 16.47 -2.79
C SER A 201 12.89 16.89 -2.41
N HIS A 202 13.26 16.77 -1.13
CA HIS A 202 14.60 17.08 -0.62
C HIS A 202 15.47 15.84 -0.37
N ALA A 203 14.87 14.64 -0.37
CA ALA A 203 15.58 13.38 -0.15
C ALA A 203 16.35 12.94 -1.42
N HIS A 204 17.32 12.04 -1.23
CA HIS A 204 17.97 11.37 -2.35
C HIS A 204 17.03 10.34 -3.01
N TYR A 205 17.28 10.08 -4.28
CA TYR A 205 16.63 8.99 -5.00
C TYR A 205 17.24 7.64 -4.58
N HIS A 206 16.38 6.68 -4.28
CA HIS A 206 16.75 5.31 -3.94
C HIS A 206 16.34 4.38 -5.07
N GLY A 207 17.32 3.70 -5.68
CA GLY A 207 17.12 2.72 -6.75
C GLY A 207 16.92 1.30 -6.21
N GLU A 208 15.90 1.09 -5.39
CA GLU A 208 15.63 -0.19 -4.74
C GLU A 208 14.56 -0.99 -5.50
N PRO A 209 14.59 -2.34 -5.43
CA PRO A 209 13.54 -3.16 -5.98
C PRO A 209 12.22 -2.95 -5.23
N ILE A 210 11.13 -2.76 -5.99
CA ILE A 210 9.79 -2.47 -5.47
C ILE A 210 8.82 -3.51 -5.99
N ALA A 211 7.92 -3.98 -5.13
CA ALA A 211 6.83 -4.87 -5.50
C ALA A 211 5.50 -4.34 -4.94
N ILE A 212 4.40 -4.62 -5.65
CA ILE A 212 3.08 -4.12 -5.30
C ILE A 212 2.09 -5.28 -5.25
N GLY A 213 1.37 -5.38 -4.15
CA GLY A 213 0.31 -6.36 -3.93
C GLY A 213 -1.04 -5.69 -3.72
N ARG A 214 -2.08 -6.37 -4.19
CA ARG A 214 -3.49 -5.98 -4.06
C ARG A 214 -4.26 -7.06 -3.33
N LEU A 215 -5.08 -6.67 -2.38
CA LEU A 215 -6.09 -7.55 -1.82
C LEU A 215 -7.24 -7.74 -2.81
N VAL A 216 -7.62 -8.99 -3.05
CA VAL A 216 -8.77 -9.35 -3.89
C VAL A 216 -9.69 -10.29 -3.12
N LYS A 217 -10.96 -10.34 -3.52
CA LYS A 217 -11.91 -11.32 -2.93
C LYS A 217 -11.44 -12.73 -3.30
N SER A 218 -11.29 -13.58 -2.31
CA SER A 218 -11.05 -15.02 -2.46
C SER A 218 -12.34 -15.77 -2.77
#